data_b7bf2404de752e6ffaabea2bd9d34c0c
#
_entry.id   b7bf2404de752e6ffaabea2bd9d34c0c
#
_cell.length_a   1.000
_cell.length_b   1.000
_cell.length_c   1.000
_cell.angle_alpha   90.00
_cell.angle_beta   90.00
_cell.angle_gamma   90.00
#
_symmetry.space_group_name_H-M   'P 1'
#
loop_
_entity.id
_entity.type
_entity.pdbx_description
1 polymer ?
#
loop_
_entity_poly.entity_id
_entity_poly.type
_entity_poly.pdbx_seq_one_letter_code
_entity_poly.pdbx_strand_id
1 'polypeptide(L)'
;GILKNIEDSYRFLMHNYSPGDQVFLFGFSRGAYTARSTVGLIRNCGLLEKEHADRFQDAIALYRHRVEGPDSPRSIEFRNRYSREIEIDFLGVWDTVGALGIPARGLNRLTRKRHQFHDVRLTRIVRRGYQALAIDERRFAFRPSIWEAKPREGQTVEQVWFAGSHSDVGGGYRAAGLAGVASNW
;
A
#
# COMPACT_ATOMS: atom_id res chain seq x y z
N GLY A 1 1.99 14.43 -5.78
CA GLY A 1 0.72 13.77 -5.40
C GLY A 1 0.94 12.30 -5.07
N ILE A 2 -0.12 11.57 -4.69
CA ILE A 2 -0.02 10.16 -4.24
C ILE A 2 0.68 9.26 -5.25
N LEU A 3 0.38 9.38 -6.53
CA LEU A 3 1.03 8.58 -7.57
C LEU A 3 2.55 8.82 -7.58
N LYS A 4 2.98 10.07 -7.48
CA LYS A 4 4.40 10.39 -7.38
C LYS A 4 5.06 9.72 -6.16
N ASN A 5 4.39 9.73 -5.01
CA ASN A 5 4.93 9.07 -3.80
C ASN A 5 5.07 7.55 -3.99
N ILE A 6 4.13 6.90 -4.69
CA ILE A 6 4.22 5.48 -5.04
C ILE A 6 5.42 5.23 -5.96
N GLU A 7 5.57 6.07 -6.98
CA GLU A 7 6.69 6.01 -7.92
C GLU A 7 8.04 6.23 -7.21
N ASP A 8 8.11 7.22 -6.33
CA ASP A 8 9.32 7.54 -5.56
C ASP A 8 9.69 6.39 -4.60
N SER A 9 8.70 5.80 -3.91
CA SER A 9 8.89 4.65 -3.03
C SER A 9 9.40 3.42 -3.79
N TYR A 10 8.81 3.13 -4.95
CA TYR A 10 9.24 2.03 -5.80
C TYR A 10 10.66 2.24 -6.33
N ARG A 11 10.99 3.46 -6.81
CA ARG A 11 12.33 3.81 -7.27
C ARG A 11 13.37 3.69 -6.17
N PHE A 12 13.02 4.10 -4.94
CA PHE A 12 13.90 3.94 -3.79
C PHE A 12 14.25 2.46 -3.59
N LEU A 13 13.26 1.57 -3.57
CA LEU A 13 13.50 0.14 -3.44
C LEU A 13 14.30 -0.41 -4.62
N MET A 14 13.96 -0.06 -5.86
CA MET A 14 14.66 -0.48 -7.05
C MET A 14 16.15 -0.16 -7.01
N HIS A 15 16.53 1.01 -6.50
CA HIS A 15 17.93 1.44 -6.45
C HIS A 15 18.69 0.94 -5.23
N ASN A 16 18.02 0.60 -4.14
CA ASN A 16 18.67 0.27 -2.88
C ASN A 16 18.60 -1.20 -2.49
N TYR A 17 17.58 -1.92 -2.95
CA TYR A 17 17.38 -3.32 -2.59
C TYR A 17 18.50 -4.22 -3.12
N SER A 18 18.99 -5.11 -2.25
CA SER A 18 19.90 -6.21 -2.57
C SER A 18 19.27 -7.55 -2.16
N PRO A 19 19.55 -8.65 -2.87
CA PRO A 19 19.06 -9.97 -2.47
C PRO A 19 19.42 -10.30 -1.03
N GLY A 20 18.41 -10.68 -0.23
CA GLY A 20 18.57 -10.94 1.20
C GLY A 20 18.17 -9.79 2.11
N ASP A 21 17.92 -8.59 1.57
CA ASP A 21 17.39 -7.48 2.36
C ASP A 21 15.95 -7.76 2.81
N GLN A 22 15.63 -7.31 4.03
CA GLN A 22 14.30 -7.32 4.57
C GLN A 22 13.61 -6.00 4.28
N VAL A 23 12.36 -6.04 3.81
CA VAL A 23 11.60 -4.86 3.43
C VAL A 23 10.47 -4.61 4.43
N PHE A 24 10.54 -3.47 5.10
CA PHE A 24 9.53 -2.98 6.04
C PHE A 24 8.91 -1.71 5.51
N LEU A 25 7.60 -1.67 5.36
CA LEU A 25 6.87 -0.51 4.89
C LEU A 25 5.90 -0.03 5.96
N PHE A 26 5.94 1.27 6.21
CA PHE A 26 5.06 1.91 7.19
C PHE A 26 4.32 3.08 6.55
N GLY A 27 3.07 3.29 6.99
CA GLY A 27 2.32 4.42 6.49
C GLY A 27 1.09 4.78 7.31
N PHE A 28 0.81 6.06 7.40
CA PHE A 28 -0.39 6.61 8.00
C PHE A 28 -1.23 7.33 6.97
N SER A 29 -2.57 7.15 7.03
CA SER A 29 -3.50 7.91 6.20
C SER A 29 -3.20 7.74 4.69
N ARG A 30 -2.87 8.83 3.98
CA ARG A 30 -2.42 8.80 2.58
C ARG A 30 -1.08 8.10 2.41
N GLY A 31 -0.21 8.13 3.44
CA GLY A 31 1.03 7.35 3.47
C GLY A 31 0.76 5.85 3.54
N ALA A 32 -0.25 5.43 4.30
CA ALA A 32 -0.72 4.05 4.32
C ALA A 32 -1.23 3.60 2.94
N TYR A 33 -1.99 4.47 2.27
CA TYR A 33 -2.40 4.23 0.88
C TYR A 33 -1.19 4.09 -0.06
N THR A 34 -0.19 4.95 0.08
CA THR A 34 1.05 4.88 -0.72
C THR A 34 1.78 3.56 -0.48
N ALA A 35 2.00 3.17 0.79
CA ALA A 35 2.67 1.92 1.13
C ALA A 35 1.95 0.69 0.54
N ARG A 36 0.63 0.60 0.72
CA ARG A 36 -0.19 -0.48 0.15
C ARG A 36 -0.14 -0.51 -1.38
N SER A 37 -0.18 0.65 -2.03
CA SER A 37 -0.11 0.74 -3.50
C SER A 37 1.28 0.40 -4.03
N THR A 38 2.34 0.75 -3.32
CA THR A 38 3.72 0.33 -3.65
C THR A 38 3.85 -1.19 -3.61
N VAL A 39 3.31 -1.83 -2.57
CA VAL A 39 3.24 -3.29 -2.49
C VAL A 39 2.44 -3.89 -3.65
N GLY A 40 1.32 -3.28 -4.02
CA GLY A 40 0.51 -3.68 -5.18
C GLY A 40 1.27 -3.59 -6.50
N LEU A 41 2.04 -2.52 -6.69
CA LEU A 41 2.91 -2.33 -7.86
C LEU A 41 3.99 -3.41 -7.92
N ILE A 42 4.67 -3.67 -6.80
CA ILE A 42 5.68 -4.74 -6.70
C ILE A 42 5.06 -6.11 -6.97
N ARG A 43 3.86 -6.38 -6.46
CA ARG A 43 3.16 -7.65 -6.73
C ARG A 43 2.81 -7.80 -8.21
N ASN A 44 2.43 -6.71 -8.87
CA ASN A 44 2.04 -6.74 -10.28
C ASN A 44 3.26 -6.84 -11.21
N CYS A 45 4.27 -6.03 -10.99
CA CYS A 45 5.38 -5.84 -11.91
C CYS A 45 6.72 -6.43 -11.42
N GLY A 46 6.78 -6.97 -10.20
CA GLY A 46 8.04 -7.27 -9.54
C GLY A 46 8.78 -6.00 -9.10
N LEU A 47 9.97 -6.15 -8.56
CA LEU A 47 10.90 -5.05 -8.36
C LEU A 47 11.91 -5.05 -9.51
N LEU A 48 11.86 -4.03 -10.36
CA LEU A 48 12.74 -3.90 -11.52
C LEU A 48 14.21 -4.02 -11.09
N GLU A 49 14.97 -4.75 -11.86
CA GLU A 49 16.43 -4.77 -11.71
C GLU A 49 17.04 -3.44 -12.17
N LYS A 50 18.16 -3.06 -11.59
CA LYS A 50 18.78 -1.74 -11.85
C LYS A 50 19.10 -1.54 -13.32
N GLU A 51 19.47 -2.61 -14.02
CA GLU A 51 19.78 -2.61 -15.43
C GLU A 51 18.56 -2.34 -16.32
N HIS A 52 17.36 -2.57 -15.78
CA HIS A 52 16.08 -2.35 -16.45
C HIS A 52 15.33 -1.10 -15.93
N ALA A 53 16.02 -0.14 -15.32
CA ALA A 53 15.43 1.09 -14.81
C ALA A 53 14.71 1.92 -15.90
N ASP A 54 15.10 1.78 -17.16
CA ASP A 54 14.43 2.36 -18.33
C ASP A 54 12.99 1.86 -18.52
N ARG A 55 12.67 0.65 -17.99
CA ARG A 55 11.33 0.04 -18.04
C ARG A 55 10.37 0.52 -16.95
N PHE A 56 10.80 1.49 -16.13
CA PHE A 56 9.96 1.97 -15.04
C PHE A 56 8.59 2.50 -15.50
N GLN A 57 8.54 3.25 -16.59
CA GLN A 57 7.27 3.76 -17.12
C GLN A 57 6.36 2.65 -17.63
N ASP A 58 6.93 1.57 -18.17
CA ASP A 58 6.17 0.39 -18.61
C ASP A 58 5.57 -0.33 -17.40
N ALA A 59 6.31 -0.46 -16.28
CA ALA A 59 5.81 -1.01 -15.03
C ALA A 59 4.61 -0.20 -14.49
N ILE A 60 4.73 1.13 -14.48
CA ILE A 60 3.64 2.02 -14.03
C ILE A 60 2.42 1.89 -14.96
N ALA A 61 2.63 1.84 -16.27
CA ALA A 61 1.55 1.68 -17.24
C ALA A 61 0.83 0.33 -17.05
N LEU A 62 1.59 -0.75 -16.86
CA LEU A 62 1.08 -2.10 -16.61
C LEU A 62 0.27 -2.16 -15.30
N TYR A 63 0.79 -1.62 -14.20
CA TYR A 63 0.09 -1.55 -12.92
C TYR A 63 -1.23 -0.77 -13.01
N ARG A 64 -1.26 0.28 -13.80
CA ARG A 64 -2.46 1.12 -14.00
C ARG A 64 -3.49 0.50 -14.95
N HIS A 65 -3.10 -0.52 -15.68
CA HIS A 65 -3.99 -1.19 -16.62
C HIS A 65 -5.00 -2.06 -15.87
N ARG A 66 -6.29 -1.79 -16.04
CA ARG A 66 -7.36 -2.37 -15.21
C ARG A 66 -7.58 -3.87 -15.38
N VAL A 67 -7.18 -4.39 -16.51
CA VAL A 67 -7.40 -5.81 -16.87
C VAL A 67 -6.17 -6.65 -16.55
N GLU A 68 -4.99 -6.01 -16.48
CA GLU A 68 -3.71 -6.68 -16.26
C GLU A 68 -3.42 -6.82 -14.77
N GLY A 69 -4.04 -7.80 -14.14
CA GLY A 69 -3.71 -8.16 -12.75
C GLY A 69 -2.35 -8.86 -12.64
N PRO A 70 -1.90 -9.11 -11.40
CA PRO A 70 -0.57 -9.68 -11.15
C PRO A 70 -0.39 -11.10 -11.71
N ASP A 71 -1.47 -11.81 -11.98
CA ASP A 71 -1.45 -13.18 -12.51
C ASP A 71 -1.80 -13.20 -14.02
N SER A 72 -1.88 -12.04 -14.69
CA SER A 72 -2.04 -11.95 -16.13
C SER A 72 -0.77 -12.41 -16.87
N PRO A 73 -0.88 -12.99 -18.07
CA PRO A 73 0.29 -13.39 -18.86
C PRO A 73 1.29 -12.26 -19.06
N ARG A 74 0.79 -11.04 -19.31
CA ARG A 74 1.62 -9.86 -19.52
C ARG A 74 2.39 -9.44 -18.27
N SER A 75 1.77 -9.51 -17.09
CA SER A 75 2.43 -9.19 -15.82
C SER A 75 3.47 -10.26 -15.47
N ILE A 76 3.18 -11.52 -15.72
CA ILE A 76 4.13 -12.64 -15.51
C ILE A 76 5.34 -12.47 -16.44
N GLU A 77 5.11 -12.24 -17.74
CA GLU A 77 6.18 -12.02 -18.72
C GLU A 77 7.05 -10.82 -18.33
N PHE A 78 6.43 -9.70 -17.94
CA PHE A 78 7.15 -8.51 -17.53
C PHE A 78 8.07 -8.79 -16.32
N ARG A 79 7.54 -9.47 -15.29
CA ARG A 79 8.35 -9.83 -14.11
C ARG A 79 9.52 -10.73 -14.48
N ASN A 80 9.26 -11.78 -15.24
CA ASN A 80 10.29 -12.76 -15.60
C ASN A 80 11.42 -12.15 -16.44
N ARG A 81 11.13 -11.07 -17.18
CA ARG A 81 12.08 -10.47 -18.10
C ARG A 81 12.87 -9.31 -17.52
N TYR A 82 12.27 -8.53 -16.61
CA TYR A 82 12.83 -7.24 -16.19
C TYR A 82 12.97 -7.08 -14.68
N SER A 83 12.39 -7.97 -13.91
CA SER A 83 12.21 -7.76 -12.48
C SER A 83 12.59 -8.99 -11.68
N ARG A 84 12.85 -8.78 -10.40
CA ARG A 84 12.92 -9.85 -9.41
C ARG A 84 11.64 -9.91 -8.60
N GLU A 85 11.22 -11.09 -8.20
CA GLU A 85 10.18 -11.25 -7.20
C GLU A 85 10.80 -11.08 -5.82
N ILE A 86 10.20 -10.23 -4.99
CA ILE A 86 10.60 -9.99 -3.61
C ILE A 86 9.44 -10.20 -2.66
N GLU A 87 9.74 -10.49 -1.41
CA GLU A 87 8.78 -10.47 -0.32
C GLU A 87 8.86 -9.16 0.46
N ILE A 88 7.73 -8.77 1.04
CA ILE A 88 7.64 -7.67 2.00
C ILE A 88 7.50 -8.31 3.38
N ASP A 89 8.51 -8.15 4.22
CA ASP A 89 8.55 -8.78 5.54
C ASP A 89 7.48 -8.21 6.47
N PHE A 90 7.24 -6.91 6.36
CA PHE A 90 6.27 -6.23 7.20
C PHE A 90 5.60 -5.04 6.48
N LEU A 91 4.30 -4.94 6.62
CA LEU A 91 3.50 -3.80 6.20
C LEU A 91 2.66 -3.31 7.40
N GLY A 92 3.11 -2.23 8.03
CA GLY A 92 2.41 -1.57 9.14
C GLY A 92 1.68 -0.32 8.66
N VAL A 93 0.36 -0.28 8.80
CA VAL A 93 -0.44 0.85 8.33
C VAL A 93 -1.40 1.35 9.41
N TRP A 94 -1.49 2.68 9.54
CA TRP A 94 -2.41 3.34 10.46
C TRP A 94 -3.50 4.02 9.65
N ASP A 95 -4.73 3.66 9.97
CA ASP A 95 -5.99 4.22 9.50
C ASP A 95 -5.96 4.64 8.02
N THR A 96 -5.77 3.64 7.18
CA THR A 96 -5.66 3.80 5.73
C THR A 96 -6.92 4.45 5.18
N VAL A 97 -6.83 5.69 4.73
CA VAL A 97 -7.92 6.32 3.99
C VAL A 97 -7.82 5.98 2.52
N GLY A 98 -8.94 5.58 1.92
CA GLY A 98 -8.99 5.32 0.48
C GLY A 98 -8.72 6.58 -0.35
N ALA A 99 -8.61 6.44 -1.66
CA ALA A 99 -8.46 7.56 -2.60
C ALA A 99 -9.57 8.63 -2.48
N LEU A 100 -10.65 8.31 -1.77
CA LEU A 100 -11.77 9.22 -1.44
C LEU A 100 -11.45 10.22 -0.32
N GLY A 101 -10.42 9.99 0.49
CA GLY A 101 -9.96 10.94 1.51
C GLY A 101 -9.30 12.20 0.92
N ILE A 102 -9.13 12.27 -0.39
CA ILE A 102 -8.87 13.53 -1.08
C ILE A 102 -10.22 14.26 -1.15
N PRO A 103 -10.41 15.44 -0.52
CA PRO A 103 -11.62 16.22 -0.64
C PRO A 103 -11.74 16.70 -2.08
N ALA A 104 -12.31 15.85 -2.90
CA ALA A 104 -12.58 16.13 -4.32
C ALA A 104 -13.91 16.88 -4.43
N ARG A 105 -13.93 18.14 -4.02
CA ARG A 105 -14.89 19.08 -4.59
C ARG A 105 -14.60 19.10 -6.10
N GLY A 106 -15.39 18.35 -6.88
CA GLY A 106 -15.33 18.36 -8.35
C GLY A 106 -14.77 17.11 -9.05
N LEU A 107 -14.37 16.05 -8.35
CA LEU A 107 -13.97 14.80 -9.03
C LEU A 107 -15.22 13.97 -9.41
N ASN A 108 -15.44 13.84 -10.71
CA ASN A 108 -16.53 13.02 -11.29
C ASN A 108 -16.42 11.55 -10.84
N ARG A 109 -17.59 10.85 -10.77
CA ARG A 109 -17.71 9.41 -10.48
C ARG A 109 -16.71 8.53 -11.26
N LEU A 110 -16.24 8.97 -12.42
CA LEU A 110 -15.28 8.29 -13.29
C LEU A 110 -13.85 8.28 -12.75
N THR A 111 -13.43 9.34 -12.06
CA THR A 111 -12.10 9.40 -11.41
C THR A 111 -12.07 8.61 -10.11
N ARG A 112 -13.23 8.43 -9.45
CA ARG A 112 -13.38 7.63 -8.23
C ARG A 112 -12.97 6.16 -8.44
N LYS A 113 -13.33 5.58 -9.60
CA LYS A 113 -12.95 4.20 -9.96
C LYS A 113 -11.45 4.07 -10.32
N ARG A 114 -10.78 5.15 -10.69
CA ARG A 114 -9.38 5.15 -11.10
C ARG A 114 -8.38 5.00 -9.94
N HIS A 115 -8.82 5.29 -8.71
CA HIS A 115 -7.99 5.32 -7.51
C HIS A 115 -8.47 4.34 -6.43
N GLN A 116 -9.40 3.45 -6.73
CA GLN A 116 -9.72 2.35 -5.81
C GLN A 116 -8.58 1.34 -5.84
N PHE A 117 -8.20 0.85 -4.66
CA PHE A 117 -7.33 -0.32 -4.58
C PHE A 117 -7.90 -1.44 -5.43
N HIS A 118 -7.08 -2.02 -6.27
CA HIS A 118 -7.43 -3.24 -7.00
C HIS A 118 -7.49 -4.44 -6.05
N ASP A 119 -6.96 -4.30 -4.83
CA ASP A 119 -6.83 -5.41 -3.90
C ASP A 119 -7.33 -5.00 -2.51
N VAL A 120 -8.53 -5.44 -2.16
CA VAL A 120 -9.08 -5.39 -0.80
C VAL A 120 -8.46 -6.48 0.09
N ARG A 121 -7.69 -7.40 -0.49
CA ARG A 121 -6.95 -8.44 0.23
C ARG A 121 -5.50 -8.02 0.38
N LEU A 122 -4.89 -8.43 1.49
CA LEU A 122 -3.45 -8.31 1.62
C LEU A 122 -2.80 -9.24 0.58
N THR A 123 -1.94 -8.67 -0.28
CA THR A 123 -1.28 -9.43 -1.33
C THR A 123 -0.34 -10.50 -0.77
N ARG A 124 -0.17 -11.60 -1.52
CA ARG A 124 0.61 -12.77 -1.10
C ARG A 124 2.11 -12.50 -0.85
N ILE A 125 2.65 -11.41 -1.37
CA ILE A 125 4.06 -11.06 -1.17
C ILE A 125 4.35 -10.41 0.18
N VAL A 126 3.31 -10.07 0.96
CA VAL A 126 3.46 -9.54 2.33
C VAL A 126 3.39 -10.70 3.32
N ARG A 127 4.42 -10.85 4.14
CA ARG A 127 4.46 -11.87 5.18
C ARG A 127 3.64 -11.49 6.39
N ARG A 128 3.79 -10.26 6.87
CA ARG A 128 3.07 -9.73 8.05
C ARG A 128 2.46 -8.38 7.73
N GLY A 129 1.15 -8.29 7.80
CA GLY A 129 0.38 -7.06 7.57
C GLY A 129 -0.40 -6.67 8.81
N TYR A 130 -0.13 -5.49 9.35
CA TYR A 130 -0.75 -4.94 10.54
C TYR A 130 -1.45 -3.62 10.20
N GLN A 131 -2.70 -3.49 10.63
CA GLN A 131 -3.47 -2.27 10.41
C GLN A 131 -4.15 -1.82 11.68
N ALA A 132 -3.73 -0.67 12.20
CA ALA A 132 -4.42 0.05 13.26
C ALA A 132 -5.55 0.91 12.68
N LEU A 133 -6.73 0.86 13.27
CA LEU A 133 -7.96 1.53 12.80
C LEU A 133 -8.52 2.45 13.89
N ALA A 134 -9.03 3.62 13.50
CA ALA A 134 -9.62 4.59 14.40
C ALA A 134 -11.11 4.33 14.60
N ILE A 135 -11.54 3.96 15.83
CA ILE A 135 -12.94 3.60 16.10
C ILE A 135 -13.86 4.83 16.14
N ASP A 136 -13.32 5.99 16.54
CA ASP A 136 -14.10 7.23 16.74
C ASP A 136 -14.07 8.16 15.52
N GLU A 137 -13.43 7.76 14.40
CA GLU A 137 -13.42 8.58 13.20
C GLU A 137 -14.78 8.55 12.50
N ARG A 138 -15.45 9.70 12.46
CA ARG A 138 -16.82 9.85 11.92
C ARG A 138 -16.87 10.57 10.56
N ARG A 139 -15.75 11.15 10.13
CA ARG A 139 -15.71 11.88 8.85
C ARG A 139 -15.75 10.89 7.69
N PHE A 140 -16.73 11.02 6.83
CA PHE A 140 -16.93 10.14 5.67
C PHE A 140 -15.68 10.07 4.76
N ALA A 141 -14.94 11.18 4.62
CA ALA A 141 -13.73 11.24 3.82
C ALA A 141 -12.57 10.40 4.40
N PHE A 142 -12.63 10.04 5.68
CA PHE A 142 -11.63 9.25 6.40
C PHE A 142 -12.08 7.82 6.65
N ARG A 143 -13.12 7.36 5.96
CA ARG A 143 -13.57 5.98 6.10
C ARG A 143 -12.43 5.02 5.75
N PRO A 144 -12.02 4.14 6.66
CA PRO A 144 -10.85 3.29 6.47
C PRO A 144 -11.08 2.22 5.41
N SER A 145 -10.01 1.87 4.71
CA SER A 145 -9.97 0.73 3.80
C SER A 145 -9.48 -0.51 4.53
N ILE A 146 -10.41 -1.35 4.94
CA ILE A 146 -10.15 -2.59 5.67
C ILE A 146 -9.70 -3.68 4.71
N TRP A 147 -8.76 -4.54 5.12
CA TRP A 147 -8.45 -5.76 4.38
C TRP A 147 -9.51 -6.84 4.62
N GLU A 148 -9.88 -7.56 3.59
CA GLU A 148 -10.60 -8.82 3.76
C GLU A 148 -9.67 -9.83 4.44
N ALA A 149 -10.02 -10.24 5.66
CA ALA A 149 -9.23 -11.15 6.47
C ALA A 149 -9.33 -12.59 5.95
N LYS A 150 -8.53 -12.92 4.95
CA LYS A 150 -8.28 -14.29 4.49
C LYS A 150 -6.78 -14.47 4.30
N PRO A 151 -6.01 -14.57 5.40
CA PRO A 151 -4.57 -14.80 5.30
C PRO A 151 -4.31 -16.14 4.60
N ARG A 152 -3.21 -16.20 3.87
CA ARG A 152 -2.69 -17.42 3.27
C ARG A 152 -1.84 -18.17 4.30
N GLU A 153 -1.53 -19.39 4.00
CA GLU A 153 -0.57 -20.16 4.81
C GLU A 153 0.76 -19.39 4.92
N GLY A 154 1.26 -19.25 6.14
CA GLY A 154 2.48 -18.50 6.45
C GLY A 154 2.32 -16.98 6.46
N GLN A 155 1.13 -16.44 6.19
CA GLN A 155 0.86 -15.00 6.23
C GLN A 155 0.14 -14.60 7.52
N THR A 156 0.63 -13.56 8.19
CA THR A 156 -0.06 -12.94 9.33
C THR A 156 -0.78 -11.67 8.88
N VAL A 157 -2.08 -11.55 9.24
CA VAL A 157 -2.87 -10.34 8.97
C VAL A 157 -3.61 -9.98 10.25
N GLU A 158 -3.28 -8.83 10.81
CA GLU A 158 -3.95 -8.30 11.99
C GLU A 158 -4.53 -6.92 11.72
N GLN A 159 -5.75 -6.70 12.20
CA GLN A 159 -6.45 -5.42 12.08
C GLN A 159 -7.13 -5.14 13.41
N VAL A 160 -6.72 -4.08 14.08
CA VAL A 160 -7.20 -3.75 15.42
C VAL A 160 -7.76 -2.33 15.45
N TRP A 161 -8.92 -2.19 16.11
CA TRP A 161 -9.56 -0.90 16.35
C TRP A 161 -9.03 -0.30 17.65
N PHE A 162 -8.51 0.92 17.54
CA PHE A 162 -8.02 1.70 18.67
C PHE A 162 -8.97 2.84 18.98
N ALA A 163 -9.04 3.22 20.26
CA ALA A 163 -9.78 4.40 20.72
C ALA A 163 -9.22 5.67 20.10
N GLY A 164 -10.10 6.59 19.78
CA GLY A 164 -9.75 7.88 19.20
C GLY A 164 -10.07 8.02 17.72
N SER A 165 -9.88 9.23 17.22
CA SER A 165 -10.05 9.61 15.82
C SER A 165 -8.79 9.32 15.00
N HIS A 166 -8.82 9.64 13.72
CA HIS A 166 -7.73 9.43 12.75
C HIS A 166 -6.33 9.81 13.26
N SER A 167 -6.18 11.02 13.78
CA SER A 167 -4.89 11.50 14.28
C SER A 167 -4.56 11.05 15.70
N ASP A 168 -5.53 10.55 16.46
CA ASP A 168 -5.28 9.88 17.74
C ASP A 168 -4.65 8.50 17.54
N VAL A 169 -4.97 7.83 16.44
CA VAL A 169 -4.41 6.52 16.10
C VAL A 169 -3.11 6.66 15.31
N GLY A 170 -3.07 7.54 14.31
CA GLY A 170 -1.92 7.68 13.42
C GLY A 170 -0.90 8.75 13.83
N GLY A 171 -1.17 9.50 14.89
CA GLY A 171 -0.30 10.58 15.37
C GLY A 171 -0.62 11.94 14.72
N GLY A 172 0.08 12.98 15.22
CA GLY A 172 -0.06 14.35 14.74
C GLY A 172 -0.54 15.34 15.77
N TYR A 173 -1.08 14.89 16.90
CA TYR A 173 -1.39 15.76 18.05
C TYR A 173 -0.20 15.88 19.01
N ARG A 174 -0.15 16.99 19.77
CA ARG A 174 0.87 17.17 20.83
C ARG A 174 0.73 16.12 21.94
N ALA A 175 -0.50 15.76 22.30
CA ALA A 175 -0.79 14.67 23.23
C ALA A 175 -0.76 13.34 22.47
N ALA A 176 0.34 12.61 22.55
CA ALA A 176 0.59 11.39 21.77
C ALA A 176 0.18 10.09 22.48
N GLY A 177 -0.55 10.16 23.61
CA GLY A 177 -0.87 9.00 24.44
C GLY A 177 -1.60 7.88 23.65
N LEU A 178 -2.66 8.22 22.95
CA LEU A 178 -3.43 7.24 22.17
C LEU A 178 -2.64 6.72 20.95
N ALA A 179 -1.92 7.61 20.25
CA ALA A 179 -1.06 7.20 19.13
C ALA A 179 0.08 6.29 19.59
N GLY A 180 0.61 6.52 20.80
CA GLY A 180 1.59 5.65 21.45
C GLY A 180 1.06 4.23 21.67
N VAL A 181 -0.20 4.07 22.05
CA VAL A 181 -0.82 2.74 22.19
C VAL A 181 -0.86 2.00 20.85
N ALA A 182 -1.30 2.68 19.79
CA ALA A 182 -1.39 2.08 18.46
C ALA A 182 -0.02 1.82 17.81
N SER A 183 1.03 2.58 18.19
CA SER A 183 2.38 2.38 17.65
C SER A 183 3.19 1.32 18.41
N ASN A 184 2.84 1.05 19.67
CA ASN A 184 3.51 0.03 20.47
C ASN A 184 2.91 -1.37 20.31
N TRP A 185 1.75 -1.47 19.68
CA TRP A 185 1.12 -2.73 19.31
C TRP A 185 1.81 -3.36 18.12
#